data_b9f7f6173dca5f75a0575df31d9ae682
#
_entry.id   b9f7f6173dca5f75a0575df31d9ae682
#
_cell.length_a   1.000
_cell.length_b   1.000
_cell.length_c   1.000
_cell.angle_alpha   90.00
_cell.angle_beta   90.00
_cell.angle_gamma   90.00
#
_symmetry.space_group_name_H-M   'P 1'
#
loop_
_entity.id
_entity.type
_entity.pdbx_description
1 polymer ?
#
loop_
_entity_poly.entity_id
_entity_poly.type
_entity_poly.pdbx_seq_one_letter_code
_entity_poly.pdbx_strand_id
1 'polypeptide(L)'
;MTKYLHTMIRVSSLEDTIAFFEILGLREIRRRPDEKGRYTNVFLAASGDEEAAVELTYNWDPQPYPGGRNFGHLAYAVDNIYDTCNAFIAHVVTINRPPRDGRMAFIRTPDGISIELLQAGDALPPAEPWTSMANTGSW
;
A
#
# COMPACT_ATOMS: atom_id res chain seq x y z
N MET A 1 -26.14 5.41 12.83
CA MET A 1 -25.25 5.82 11.72
C MET A 1 -24.01 4.94 11.71
N THR A 2 -23.64 4.45 10.54
CA THR A 2 -22.45 3.63 10.38
C THR A 2 -21.35 4.47 9.73
N LYS A 3 -20.11 4.32 10.20
CA LYS A 3 -18.96 5.01 9.66
C LYS A 3 -17.81 4.02 9.51
N TYR A 4 -17.16 4.03 8.36
CA TYR A 4 -15.94 3.25 8.16
C TYR A 4 -14.79 3.88 8.97
N LEU A 5 -14.00 3.06 9.65
CA LEU A 5 -12.90 3.53 10.49
C LEU A 5 -11.52 3.21 9.89
N HIS A 6 -11.27 1.94 9.63
CA HIS A 6 -9.97 1.52 9.11
C HIS A 6 -10.03 0.09 8.58
N THR A 7 -9.00 -0.29 7.84
CA THR A 7 -8.69 -1.68 7.49
C THR A 7 -7.41 -2.07 8.21
N MET A 8 -7.41 -3.23 8.86
CA MET A 8 -6.21 -3.74 9.55
C MET A 8 -5.54 -4.82 8.70
N ILE A 9 -4.23 -4.73 8.60
CA ILE A 9 -3.39 -5.78 8.00
C ILE A 9 -2.29 -6.15 8.99
N ARG A 10 -1.92 -7.44 9.01
CA ARG A 10 -0.79 -7.91 9.81
C ARG A 10 0.49 -7.78 9.01
N VAL A 11 1.57 -7.40 9.70
CA VAL A 11 2.86 -7.16 9.05
C VAL A 11 3.97 -7.89 9.77
N SER A 12 4.96 -8.35 9.02
CA SER A 12 6.14 -9.01 9.57
C SER A 12 7.19 -8.01 10.06
N SER A 13 7.16 -6.79 9.50
CA SER A 13 8.08 -5.71 9.87
C SER A 13 7.33 -4.38 9.80
N LEU A 14 7.21 -3.70 10.93
CA LEU A 14 6.65 -2.35 10.97
C LEU A 14 7.51 -1.38 10.18
N GLU A 15 8.83 -1.44 10.38
CA GLU A 15 9.76 -0.53 9.73
C GLU A 15 9.65 -0.59 8.20
N ASP A 16 9.68 -1.79 7.63
CA ASP A 16 9.62 -1.96 6.18
C ASP A 16 8.27 -1.55 5.61
N THR A 17 7.18 -1.88 6.31
CA THR A 17 5.83 -1.55 5.82
C THR A 17 5.53 -0.06 5.97
N ILE A 18 5.97 0.56 7.05
CA ILE A 18 5.84 2.02 7.21
C ILE A 18 6.60 2.73 6.09
N ALA A 19 7.86 2.32 5.82
CA ALA A 19 8.65 2.88 4.74
C ALA A 19 7.96 2.75 3.38
N PHE A 20 7.34 1.60 3.11
CA PHE A 20 6.56 1.39 1.90
C PHE A 20 5.42 2.40 1.77
N PHE A 21 4.61 2.55 2.81
CA PHE A 21 3.48 3.48 2.77
C PHE A 21 3.91 4.95 2.79
N GLU A 22 5.07 5.26 3.35
CA GLU A 22 5.61 6.63 3.29
C GLU A 22 5.96 7.05 1.86
N ILE A 23 6.41 6.11 1.01
CA ILE A 23 6.62 6.39 -0.42
C ILE A 23 5.32 6.84 -1.08
N LEU A 24 4.20 6.26 -0.65
CA LEU A 24 2.87 6.61 -1.15
C LEU A 24 2.34 7.92 -0.56
N GLY A 25 2.98 8.45 0.48
CA GLY A 25 2.58 9.70 1.12
C GLY A 25 1.78 9.52 2.41
N LEU A 26 1.65 8.29 2.91
CA LEU A 26 1.03 8.06 4.20
C LEU A 26 2.02 8.35 5.32
N ARG A 27 1.49 8.70 6.49
CA ARG A 27 2.27 8.97 7.70
C ARG A 27 1.67 8.27 8.89
N GLU A 28 2.51 7.94 9.85
CA GLU A 28 2.05 7.42 11.14
C GLU A 28 1.27 8.50 11.88
N ILE A 29 0.02 8.20 12.24
CA ILE A 29 -0.84 9.14 12.98
C ILE A 29 -1.07 8.66 14.40
N ARG A 30 -0.85 7.40 14.71
CA ARG A 30 -1.04 6.85 16.05
C ARG A 30 -0.33 5.51 16.18
N ARG A 31 0.19 5.23 17.37
CA ARG A 31 0.85 3.95 17.69
C ARG A 31 0.41 3.47 19.06
N ARG A 32 0.12 2.19 19.16
CA ARG A 32 -0.32 1.57 20.42
C ARG A 32 0.35 0.21 20.60
N PRO A 33 1.37 0.11 21.47
CA PRO A 33 1.84 -1.20 21.93
C PRO A 33 0.89 -1.77 22.97
N ASP A 34 0.71 -3.07 22.97
CA ASP A 34 -0.10 -3.80 23.95
C ASP A 34 0.71 -4.98 24.49
N GLU A 35 1.19 -4.87 25.73
CA GLU A 35 2.02 -5.89 26.33
C GLU A 35 1.27 -7.17 26.65
N LYS A 36 0.00 -7.06 27.04
CA LYS A 36 -0.80 -8.25 27.34
C LYS A 36 -1.08 -9.06 26.09
N GLY A 37 -1.49 -8.41 25.00
CA GLY A 37 -1.75 -9.04 23.73
C GLY A 37 -0.49 -9.32 22.93
N ARG A 38 0.65 -8.74 23.32
CA ARG A 38 1.94 -8.88 22.65
C ARG A 38 1.87 -8.48 21.19
N TYR A 39 1.40 -7.25 20.95
CA TYR A 39 1.33 -6.68 19.61
C TYR A 39 1.50 -5.16 19.66
N THR A 40 1.83 -4.59 18.51
CA THR A 40 1.87 -3.14 18.32
C THR A 40 0.99 -2.77 17.13
N ASN A 41 0.11 -1.83 17.32
CA ASN A 41 -0.70 -1.26 16.25
C ASN A 41 -0.13 0.09 15.82
N VAL A 42 -0.03 0.31 14.52
CA VAL A 42 0.38 1.57 13.93
C VAL A 42 -0.64 1.97 12.88
N PHE A 43 -1.20 3.17 13.03
CA PHE A 43 -2.19 3.70 12.08
C PHE A 43 -1.49 4.67 11.14
N LEU A 44 -1.65 4.46 9.84
CA LEU A 44 -1.08 5.31 8.79
C LEU A 44 -2.20 5.91 7.97
N ALA A 45 -2.06 7.18 7.61
CA ALA A 45 -3.02 7.85 6.74
C ALA A 45 -2.34 8.94 5.92
N ALA A 46 -2.96 9.30 4.81
CA ALA A 46 -2.54 10.45 4.03
C ALA A 46 -2.98 11.74 4.71
N SER A 47 -2.26 12.83 4.47
CA SER A 47 -2.63 14.15 4.98
C SER A 47 -3.97 14.57 4.41
N GLY A 48 -4.88 14.97 5.29
CA GLY A 48 -6.24 15.35 4.91
C GLY A 48 -7.21 14.17 4.78
N ASP A 49 -6.74 12.95 5.00
CA ASP A 49 -7.54 11.73 4.89
C ASP A 49 -7.37 10.82 6.11
N GLU A 50 -7.19 11.43 7.27
CA GLU A 50 -6.87 10.73 8.52
C GLU A 50 -7.99 9.81 8.99
N GLU A 51 -9.19 9.98 8.45
CA GLU A 51 -10.34 9.13 8.77
C GLU A 51 -10.36 7.80 8.01
N ALA A 52 -9.51 7.65 7.00
CA ALA A 52 -9.41 6.43 6.18
C ALA A 52 -8.06 5.75 6.39
N ALA A 53 -7.73 5.47 7.64
CA ALA A 53 -6.43 4.90 8.01
C ALA A 53 -6.30 3.43 7.61
N VAL A 54 -5.07 3.00 7.34
CA VAL A 54 -4.71 1.60 7.40
C VAL A 54 -4.06 1.34 8.75
N GLU A 55 -4.50 0.27 9.43
CA GLU A 55 -3.94 -0.15 10.71
C GLU A 55 -2.98 -1.31 10.47
N LEU A 56 -1.72 -1.12 10.83
CA LEU A 56 -0.72 -2.18 10.79
C LEU A 56 -0.67 -2.84 12.16
N THR A 57 -0.79 -4.16 12.20
CA THR A 57 -0.62 -4.92 13.44
C THR A 57 0.63 -5.78 13.32
N TYR A 58 1.60 -5.50 14.19
CA TYR A 58 2.80 -6.32 14.35
C TYR A 58 2.65 -7.18 15.60
N ASN A 59 2.55 -8.48 15.41
CA ASN A 59 2.52 -9.44 16.51
C ASN A 59 3.97 -9.73 16.93
N TRP A 60 4.26 -9.59 18.23
CA TRP A 60 5.63 -9.74 18.74
C TRP A 60 6.14 -11.16 18.63
N ASP A 61 5.25 -12.14 18.61
CA ASP A 61 5.60 -13.53 18.41
C ASP A 61 5.53 -13.84 16.90
N PRO A 62 6.65 -14.09 16.23
CA PRO A 62 6.68 -14.24 14.78
C PRO A 62 5.83 -15.40 14.31
N GLN A 63 5.13 -15.19 13.18
CA GLN A 63 4.41 -16.25 12.49
C GLN A 63 4.40 -15.95 10.99
N PRO A 64 4.32 -16.98 10.14
CA PRO A 64 4.23 -16.75 8.70
C PRO A 64 2.87 -16.21 8.30
N TYR A 65 2.85 -15.38 7.26
CA TYR A 65 1.62 -14.88 6.64
C TYR A 65 1.61 -15.35 5.19
N PRO A 66 1.15 -16.58 4.94
CA PRO A 66 1.18 -17.13 3.57
C PRO A 66 0.19 -16.46 2.62
N GLY A 67 -0.70 -15.65 3.17
CA GLY A 67 -1.73 -15.00 2.37
C GLY A 67 -2.90 -15.93 2.06
N GLY A 68 -3.87 -15.37 1.39
CA GLY A 68 -5.07 -16.06 0.93
C GLY A 68 -5.68 -15.21 -0.17
N ARG A 69 -6.74 -15.71 -0.79
CA ARG A 69 -7.37 -14.98 -1.89
C ARG A 69 -8.63 -14.22 -1.48
N ASN A 70 -9.03 -14.35 -0.24
CA ASN A 70 -10.25 -13.70 0.24
C ASN A 70 -10.10 -12.19 0.28
N PHE A 71 -8.97 -11.71 0.81
CA PHE A 71 -8.67 -10.29 0.79
C PHE A 71 -8.15 -9.92 -0.60
N GLY A 72 -8.72 -8.87 -1.19
CA GLY A 72 -8.32 -8.40 -2.50
C GLY A 72 -7.14 -7.42 -2.40
N HIS A 73 -7.45 -6.13 -2.26
CA HIS A 73 -6.44 -5.09 -2.24
C HIS A 73 -6.96 -3.83 -1.54
N LEU A 74 -6.03 -2.93 -1.21
CA LEU A 74 -6.32 -1.54 -0.85
C LEU A 74 -6.08 -0.68 -2.08
N ALA A 75 -6.86 0.39 -2.25
CA ALA A 75 -6.72 1.28 -3.39
C ALA A 75 -6.48 2.71 -2.91
N TYR A 76 -5.56 3.40 -3.59
CA TYR A 76 -5.20 4.80 -3.30
C TYR A 76 -5.19 5.62 -4.59
N ALA A 77 -5.80 6.79 -4.55
CA ALA A 77 -5.67 7.77 -5.62
C ALA A 77 -4.34 8.53 -5.45
N VAL A 78 -3.64 8.76 -6.54
CA VAL A 78 -2.36 9.48 -6.56
C VAL A 78 -2.41 10.62 -7.57
N ASP A 79 -1.63 11.67 -7.30
CA ASP A 79 -1.63 12.87 -8.15
C ASP A 79 -1.03 12.62 -9.52
N ASN A 80 0.03 11.82 -9.60
CA ASN A 80 0.67 11.44 -10.85
C ASN A 80 1.17 9.99 -10.75
N ILE A 81 0.47 9.09 -11.43
CA ILE A 81 0.74 7.66 -11.30
C ILE A 81 2.12 7.26 -11.81
N TYR A 82 2.65 7.98 -12.82
CA TYR A 82 4.00 7.70 -13.34
C TYR A 82 5.07 8.08 -12.32
N ASP A 83 4.94 9.24 -11.69
CA ASP A 83 5.88 9.70 -10.65
C ASP A 83 5.83 8.76 -9.44
N THR A 84 4.64 8.34 -9.04
CA THR A 84 4.47 7.42 -7.92
C THR A 84 5.12 6.07 -8.22
N CYS A 85 4.87 5.50 -9.39
CA CYS A 85 5.50 4.24 -9.79
C CYS A 85 7.04 4.36 -9.86
N ASN A 86 7.55 5.47 -10.37
CA ASN A 86 8.99 5.73 -10.39
C ASN A 86 9.58 5.80 -8.98
N ALA A 87 8.88 6.42 -8.04
CA ALA A 87 9.31 6.47 -6.64
C ALA A 87 9.39 5.07 -6.03
N PHE A 88 8.42 4.21 -6.31
CA PHE A 88 8.45 2.83 -5.84
C PHE A 88 9.60 2.04 -6.48
N ILE A 89 9.84 2.20 -7.77
CA ILE A 89 10.97 1.54 -8.45
C ILE A 89 12.29 1.97 -7.82
N ALA A 90 12.45 3.25 -7.49
CA ALA A 90 13.66 3.76 -6.83
C ALA A 90 13.92 3.11 -5.46
N HIS A 91 12.88 2.57 -4.82
CA HIS A 91 12.97 1.83 -3.55
C HIS A 91 12.88 0.32 -3.75
N VAL A 92 13.15 -0.16 -4.97
CA VAL A 92 13.22 -1.59 -5.32
C VAL A 92 11.87 -2.31 -5.15
N VAL A 93 10.76 -1.59 -5.32
CA VAL A 93 9.44 -2.20 -5.35
C VAL A 93 9.08 -2.53 -6.80
N THR A 94 8.64 -3.76 -7.02
CA THR A 94 8.19 -4.21 -8.34
C THR A 94 6.84 -3.60 -8.68
N ILE A 95 6.68 -3.11 -9.89
CA ILE A 95 5.38 -2.71 -10.41
C ILE A 95 4.76 -3.95 -11.08
N ASN A 96 3.85 -4.61 -10.38
CA ASN A 96 3.27 -5.87 -10.84
C ASN A 96 2.41 -5.67 -12.08
N ARG A 97 1.53 -4.67 -12.06
CA ARG A 97 0.80 -4.25 -13.25
C ARG A 97 1.15 -2.80 -13.56
N PRO A 98 1.91 -2.55 -14.63
CA PRO A 98 2.30 -1.18 -14.99
C PRO A 98 1.12 -0.31 -15.41
N PRO A 99 1.21 1.02 -15.26
CA PRO A 99 0.14 1.94 -15.65
C PRO A 99 0.16 2.21 -17.16
N ARG A 100 -0.05 1.17 -17.98
CA ARG A 100 -0.02 1.27 -19.44
C ARG A 100 -1.07 2.23 -20.00
N ASP A 101 -2.20 2.33 -19.30
CA ASP A 101 -3.32 3.19 -19.68
C ASP A 101 -3.26 4.58 -19.03
N GLY A 102 -2.22 4.87 -18.26
CA GLY A 102 -2.10 6.13 -17.52
C GLY A 102 -3.06 6.24 -16.34
N ARG A 103 -3.73 5.17 -15.96
CA ARG A 103 -4.78 5.21 -14.92
C ARG A 103 -4.53 4.33 -13.73
N MET A 104 -4.09 3.08 -13.94
CA MET A 104 -4.08 2.07 -12.88
C MET A 104 -2.78 1.29 -12.86
N ALA A 105 -2.29 1.01 -11.65
CA ALA A 105 -1.13 0.15 -11.42
C ALA A 105 -1.38 -0.72 -10.20
N PHE A 106 -0.66 -1.84 -10.12
CA PHE A 106 -0.64 -2.68 -8.92
C PHE A 106 0.78 -2.91 -8.46
N ILE A 107 0.96 -2.79 -7.15
CA ILE A 107 2.19 -3.12 -6.43
C ILE A 107 1.82 -3.97 -5.22
N ARG A 108 2.81 -4.45 -4.48
CA ARG A 108 2.59 -5.23 -3.25
C ARG A 108 3.44 -4.69 -2.11
N THR A 109 2.88 -4.74 -0.91
CA THR A 109 3.62 -4.44 0.33
C THR A 109 4.69 -5.49 0.59
N PRO A 110 5.60 -5.28 1.55
CA PRO A 110 6.60 -6.30 1.90
C PRO A 110 6.02 -7.68 2.23
N ASP A 111 4.82 -7.74 2.81
CA ASP A 111 4.14 -9.00 3.12
C ASP A 111 3.23 -9.49 1.99
N GLY A 112 3.27 -8.84 0.83
CA GLY A 112 2.54 -9.30 -0.35
C GLY A 112 1.09 -8.86 -0.43
N ILE A 113 0.66 -7.88 0.36
CA ILE A 113 -0.67 -7.29 0.23
C ILE A 113 -0.72 -6.44 -1.02
N SER A 114 -1.71 -6.68 -1.88
CA SER A 114 -1.87 -5.92 -3.13
C SER A 114 -2.35 -4.51 -2.85
N ILE A 115 -1.74 -3.55 -3.54
CA ILE A 115 -2.12 -2.13 -3.50
C ILE A 115 -2.41 -1.69 -4.92
N GLU A 116 -3.62 -1.19 -5.14
CA GLU A 116 -4.00 -0.58 -6.40
C GLU A 116 -3.71 0.91 -6.34
N LEU A 117 -3.03 1.43 -7.35
CA LEU A 117 -2.80 2.85 -7.53
C LEU A 117 -3.69 3.35 -8.66
N LEU A 118 -4.44 4.42 -8.40
CA LEU A 118 -5.34 5.01 -9.38
C LEU A 118 -4.98 6.47 -9.60
N GLN A 119 -4.90 6.86 -10.87
CA GLN A 119 -4.69 8.27 -11.22
C GLN A 119 -5.87 9.11 -10.75
N ALA A 120 -5.61 10.15 -9.97
CA ALA A 120 -6.64 11.12 -9.62
C ALA A 120 -7.06 11.91 -10.87
N GLY A 121 -8.35 12.12 -11.03
CA GLY A 121 -8.88 12.78 -12.22
C GLY A 121 -8.79 11.92 -13.47
N ASP A 122 -8.52 12.55 -14.61
CA ASP A 122 -8.42 11.85 -15.88
C ASP A 122 -7.15 11.02 -15.97
N ALA A 123 -7.21 9.94 -16.75
CA ALA A 123 -6.01 9.16 -17.06
C ALA A 123 -4.95 10.04 -17.72
N LEU A 124 -3.69 9.84 -17.35
CA LEU A 124 -2.58 10.52 -18.02
C LEU A 124 -2.44 9.96 -19.45
N PRO A 125 -1.89 10.77 -20.40
CA PRO A 125 -1.60 10.24 -21.72
C PRO A 125 -0.67 9.03 -21.61
N PRO A 126 -0.93 7.94 -22.38
CA PRO A 126 -0.02 6.79 -22.40
C PRO A 126 1.40 7.23 -22.73
N ALA A 127 2.38 6.66 -22.04
CA ALA A 127 3.78 7.05 -22.19
C ALA A 127 4.70 5.87 -21.96
N GLU A 128 5.85 5.86 -22.66
CA GLU A 128 6.90 4.93 -22.38
C GLU A 128 7.65 5.30 -21.10
N PRO A 129 8.19 4.34 -20.34
CA PRO A 129 8.26 2.90 -20.69
C PRO A 129 6.99 2.10 -20.35
N TRP A 130 5.98 2.75 -19.80
CA TRP A 130 4.81 2.07 -19.22
C TRP A 130 3.99 1.30 -20.27
N THR A 131 3.79 1.88 -21.46
CA THR A 131 2.99 1.25 -22.52
C THR A 131 3.55 -0.07 -22.97
N SER A 132 4.88 -0.24 -22.94
CA SER A 132 5.57 -1.46 -23.38
C SER A 132 5.93 -2.40 -22.23
N MET A 133 5.68 -2.01 -20.99
CA MET A 133 6.09 -2.78 -19.82
C MET A 133 5.10 -3.92 -19.55
N ALA A 134 5.64 -5.15 -19.42
CA ALA A 134 4.84 -6.32 -19.13
C ALA A 134 4.47 -6.43 -17.65
N ASN A 135 3.41 -7.18 -17.35
CA ASN A 135 3.08 -7.55 -15.98
C ASN A 135 4.19 -8.42 -15.38
N THR A 136 4.39 -8.30 -14.07
CA THR A 136 5.33 -9.11 -13.30
C THR A 136 4.59 -9.75 -12.13
N GLY A 137 4.63 -11.08 -12.03
CA GLY A 137 3.97 -11.80 -10.94
C GLY A 137 2.46 -11.69 -10.97
N SER A 138 1.85 -11.69 -9.79
CA SER A 138 0.40 -11.60 -9.60
C SER A 138 0.07 -10.61 -8.49
N TRP A 139 -1.18 -10.22 -8.42
CA TRP A 139 -1.65 -9.26 -7.41
C TRP A 139 -3.09 -9.55 -7.00
#